data_3a1a4c5de27c7052c59536ed401dd555
#
_entry.id   3a1a4c5de27c7052c59536ed401dd555
#
_cell.length_a   1.000
_cell.length_b   1.000
_cell.length_c   1.000
_cell.angle_alpha   90.00
_cell.angle_beta   90.00
_cell.angle_gamma   90.00
#
_symmetry.space_group_name_H-M   'P 1'
#
loop_
_entity.id
_entity.type
_entity.pdbx_description
1 polymer ?
#
loop_
_entity_poly.entity_id
_entity_poly.type
_entity_poly.pdbx_seq_one_letter_code
_entity_poly.pdbx_strand_id
1 'polypeptide(L)'
;QKGQYFGRPICYHDRVAILMVDFPAGQIMIMQFDIGLEHMLERREIPRSAVEDCYNLMLQTAPLMLTRQGGEDTFQIVWPEQVSFAIGGRESFWFRRGNKLYFADWREGPDGSETDEVVVRKLETGEILDRIPGSLMSMPDGQVWILQ
;
A
#
# COMPACT_ATOMS: atom_id res chain seq x y z
N GLN A 1 -17.37 11.35 14.89
CA GLN A 1 -16.93 12.13 16.07
C GLN A 1 -15.76 13.05 15.67
N LYS A 2 -15.60 14.10 16.42
CA LYS A 2 -14.50 15.05 16.22
C LYS A 2 -13.16 14.35 16.48
N GLY A 3 -12.24 14.46 15.51
CA GLY A 3 -10.92 13.83 15.60
C GLY A 3 -10.86 12.40 15.09
N GLN A 4 -11.95 11.89 14.54
CA GLN A 4 -11.98 10.60 13.84
C GLN A 4 -12.08 10.84 12.34
N TYR A 5 -11.23 10.15 11.57
CA TYR A 5 -11.16 10.27 10.13
C TYR A 5 -11.25 8.90 9.49
N PHE A 6 -12.07 8.79 8.45
CA PHE A 6 -12.29 7.53 7.73
C PHE A 6 -11.64 7.60 6.37
N GLY A 7 -10.96 6.55 6.00
CA GLY A 7 -10.45 6.35 4.66
C GLY A 7 -11.56 5.87 3.71
N ARG A 8 -11.22 5.79 2.44
CA ARG A 8 -12.12 5.25 1.42
C ARG A 8 -12.36 3.76 1.68
N PRO A 9 -13.62 3.30 1.74
CA PRO A 9 -13.92 1.88 1.80
C PRO A 9 -13.39 1.14 0.57
N ILE A 10 -12.86 -0.06 0.78
CA ILE A 10 -12.41 -0.92 -0.31
C ILE A 10 -13.07 -2.30 -0.22
N CYS A 11 -13.33 -2.89 -1.37
CA CYS A 11 -13.83 -4.26 -1.44
C CYS A 11 -12.66 -5.25 -1.47
N TYR A 12 -12.78 -6.28 -0.66
CA TYR A 12 -11.77 -7.31 -0.51
C TYR A 12 -12.45 -8.66 -0.32
N HIS A 13 -12.38 -9.52 -1.33
CA HIS A 13 -13.23 -10.71 -1.41
C HIS A 13 -14.70 -10.33 -1.22
N ASP A 14 -15.42 -10.98 -0.32
CA ASP A 14 -16.81 -10.66 0.00
C ASP A 14 -16.93 -9.70 1.20
N ARG A 15 -15.92 -8.88 1.43
CA ARG A 15 -15.84 -7.97 2.56
C ARG A 15 -15.62 -6.54 2.10
N VAL A 16 -15.99 -5.61 2.97
CA VAL A 16 -15.62 -4.21 2.86
C VAL A 16 -14.66 -3.88 3.99
N ALA A 17 -13.50 -3.36 3.66
CA ALA A 17 -12.52 -2.91 4.63
C ALA A 17 -12.52 -1.37 4.70
N ILE A 18 -12.50 -0.85 5.92
CA ILE A 18 -12.50 0.58 6.20
C ILE A 18 -11.36 0.89 7.16
N LEU A 19 -10.58 1.88 6.79
CA LEU A 19 -9.56 2.47 7.65
C LEU A 19 -10.15 3.61 8.44
N MET A 20 -9.90 3.65 9.74
CA MET A 20 -10.22 4.79 10.60
C MET A 20 -8.99 5.21 11.40
N VAL A 21 -8.77 6.51 11.49
CA VAL A 21 -7.76 7.09 12.37
C VAL A 21 -8.50 7.87 13.47
N ASP A 22 -8.25 7.48 14.70
CA ASP A 22 -8.83 8.11 15.89
C ASP A 22 -7.69 8.84 16.63
N PHE A 23 -7.59 10.15 16.40
CA PHE A 23 -6.54 10.94 17.03
C PHE A 23 -6.70 11.07 18.53
N PRO A 24 -7.90 11.32 19.07
CA PRO A 24 -8.09 11.36 20.52
C PRO A 24 -7.70 10.07 21.24
N ALA A 25 -8.01 8.92 20.64
CA ALA A 25 -7.65 7.62 21.20
C ALA A 25 -6.21 7.18 20.87
N GLY A 26 -5.53 7.87 19.96
CA GLY A 26 -4.18 7.51 19.52
C GLY A 26 -4.14 6.16 18.79
N GLN A 27 -5.16 5.84 18.01
CA GLN A 27 -5.30 4.55 17.35
C GLN A 27 -5.60 4.67 15.87
N ILE A 28 -5.13 3.67 15.15
CA ILE A 28 -5.52 3.39 13.76
C ILE A 28 -6.31 2.10 13.80
N MET A 29 -7.47 2.06 13.14
CA MET A 29 -8.31 0.87 13.10
C MET A 29 -8.55 0.42 11.68
N ILE A 30 -8.47 -0.89 11.46
CA ILE A 30 -8.88 -1.55 10.23
C ILE A 30 -10.09 -2.39 10.56
N MET A 31 -11.22 -2.05 9.98
CA MET A 31 -12.49 -2.74 10.21
C MET A 31 -12.91 -3.46 8.95
N GLN A 32 -13.31 -4.70 9.08
CA GLN A 32 -13.84 -5.50 7.98
C GLN A 32 -15.28 -5.86 8.28
N PHE A 33 -16.14 -5.59 7.32
CA PHE A 33 -17.58 -5.85 7.39
C PHE A 33 -17.97 -6.84 6.29
N ASP A 34 -19.12 -7.48 6.48
CA ASP A 34 -19.77 -8.16 5.36
C ASP A 34 -20.17 -7.16 4.28
N ILE A 35 -20.46 -7.64 3.07
CA ILE A 35 -20.72 -6.76 1.94
C ILE A 35 -21.96 -5.87 2.12
N GLY A 36 -22.91 -6.27 2.94
CA GLY A 36 -24.06 -5.46 3.30
C GLY A 36 -23.81 -4.43 4.40
N LEU A 37 -22.61 -4.40 4.99
CA LEU A 37 -22.24 -3.56 6.13
C LEU A 37 -23.10 -3.79 7.37
N GLU A 38 -23.75 -4.94 7.48
CA GLU A 38 -24.62 -5.28 8.61
C GLU A 38 -23.84 -5.81 9.81
N HIS A 39 -22.73 -6.54 9.55
CA HIS A 39 -21.95 -7.18 10.59
C HIS A 39 -20.48 -6.84 10.46
N MET A 40 -19.87 -6.44 11.57
CA MET A 40 -18.41 -6.33 11.67
C MET A 40 -17.82 -7.72 11.85
N LEU A 41 -17.00 -8.16 10.88
CA LEU A 41 -16.39 -9.49 10.86
C LEU A 41 -15.05 -9.51 11.57
N GLU A 42 -14.29 -8.42 11.47
CA GLU A 42 -12.97 -8.34 12.04
C GLU A 42 -12.60 -6.88 12.32
N ARG A 43 -11.85 -6.68 13.39
CA ARG A 43 -11.33 -5.37 13.76
C ARG A 43 -9.89 -5.51 14.22
N ARG A 44 -9.01 -4.67 13.69
CA ARG A 44 -7.60 -4.57 14.10
C ARG A 44 -7.31 -3.17 14.57
N GLU A 45 -6.65 -3.08 15.73
CA GLU A 45 -6.19 -1.82 16.30
C GLU A 45 -4.67 -1.75 16.21
N ILE A 46 -4.18 -0.60 15.75
CA ILE A 46 -2.76 -0.32 15.58
C ILE A 46 -2.49 0.99 16.31
N PRO A 47 -1.48 1.06 17.18
CA PRO A 47 -1.16 2.33 17.83
C PRO A 47 -0.79 3.38 16.78
N ARG A 48 -1.26 4.59 16.95
CA ARG A 48 -0.93 5.70 16.06
C ARG A 48 0.58 5.94 15.98
N SER A 49 1.30 5.60 17.05
CA SER A 49 2.76 5.70 17.11
C SER A 49 3.50 4.74 16.18
N ALA A 50 2.80 3.78 15.57
CA ALA A 50 3.39 2.89 14.56
C ALA A 50 3.80 3.63 13.28
N VAL A 51 3.27 4.83 13.05
CA VAL A 51 3.58 5.67 11.91
C VAL A 51 4.00 7.06 12.37
N GLU A 52 4.88 7.69 11.61
CA GLU A 52 5.34 9.06 11.88
C GLU A 52 4.17 10.05 11.73
N ASP A 53 3.43 9.91 10.66
CA ASP A 53 2.21 10.66 10.38
C ASP A 53 1.19 9.77 9.67
N CYS A 54 -0.02 10.27 9.48
CA CYS A 54 -1.09 9.53 8.80
C CYS A 54 -1.29 9.92 7.33
N TYR A 55 -0.36 10.65 6.75
CA TYR A 55 -0.38 10.92 5.31
C TYR A 55 -0.05 9.66 4.52
N ASN A 56 -0.75 9.49 3.42
CA ASN A 56 -0.54 8.38 2.50
C ASN A 56 -0.74 6.99 3.12
N LEU A 57 -1.50 6.90 4.20
CA LEU A 57 -1.97 5.62 4.69
C LEU A 57 -2.99 5.06 3.70
N MET A 58 -2.75 3.86 3.20
CA MET A 58 -3.61 3.21 2.22
C MET A 58 -3.82 1.75 2.58
N LEU A 59 -5.09 1.32 2.52
CA LEU A 59 -5.40 -0.09 2.49
C LEU A 59 -5.12 -0.64 1.09
N GLN A 60 -4.40 -1.73 1.06
CA GLN A 60 -4.11 -2.51 -0.15
C GLN A 60 -4.86 -3.84 -0.08
N THR A 61 -5.17 -4.40 -1.23
CA THR A 61 -5.85 -5.70 -1.31
C THR A 61 -4.96 -6.74 -1.99
N ALA A 62 -5.30 -8.01 -1.69
CA ALA A 62 -4.67 -9.19 -2.26
C ALA A 62 -3.17 -9.33 -1.96
N PRO A 63 -2.81 -9.48 -0.69
CA PRO A 63 -3.62 -9.55 0.53
C PRO A 63 -3.98 -8.18 1.10
N LEU A 64 -4.95 -8.16 2.01
CA LEU A 64 -5.29 -6.94 2.73
C LEU A 64 -4.12 -6.53 3.61
N MET A 65 -3.65 -5.31 3.44
CA MET A 65 -2.58 -4.74 4.26
C MET A 65 -2.69 -3.23 4.30
N LEU A 66 -2.09 -2.63 5.31
CA LEU A 66 -1.98 -1.19 5.45
C LEU A 66 -0.57 -0.77 5.09
N THR A 67 -0.46 0.15 4.15
CA THR A 67 0.82 0.70 3.72
C THR A 67 0.87 2.21 3.93
N ARG A 68 2.08 2.73 4.00
CA ARG A 68 2.36 4.15 3.99
C ARG A 68 3.58 4.42 3.11
N GLN A 69 3.45 5.38 2.23
CA GLN A 69 4.56 5.87 1.45
C GLN A 69 4.87 7.30 1.91
N GLY A 70 5.93 7.45 2.68
CA GLY A 70 6.29 8.73 3.29
C GLY A 70 6.90 9.72 2.30
N GLY A 71 6.87 11.01 2.66
CA GLY A 71 7.45 12.08 1.85
C GLY A 71 8.98 12.11 1.78
N GLU A 72 9.66 11.26 2.54
CA GLU A 72 11.12 11.11 2.57
C GLU A 72 11.59 9.86 1.82
N ASP A 73 10.89 9.48 0.75
CA ASP A 73 11.22 8.31 -0.06
C ASP A 73 11.29 7.03 0.77
N THR A 74 10.34 6.87 1.68
CA THR A 74 10.23 5.71 2.55
C THR A 74 8.94 4.98 2.27
N PHE A 75 9.01 3.66 2.12
CA PHE A 75 7.85 2.79 2.06
C PHE A 75 7.75 1.99 3.35
N GLN A 76 6.53 1.87 3.87
CA GLN A 76 6.25 1.15 5.09
C GLN A 76 5.04 0.24 4.91
N ILE A 77 5.17 -1.04 5.33
CA ILE A 77 4.03 -1.89 5.64
C ILE A 77 3.76 -1.74 7.14
N VAL A 78 2.60 -1.20 7.47
CA VAL A 78 2.20 -0.94 8.86
C VAL A 78 1.55 -2.17 9.46
N TRP A 79 0.79 -2.91 8.66
CA TRP A 79 0.05 -4.11 9.06
C TRP A 79 -0.23 -4.99 7.83
N PRO A 80 -0.22 -6.32 7.94
CA PRO A 80 0.04 -7.16 9.12
C PRO A 80 1.51 -7.22 9.52
N GLU A 81 2.44 -7.14 8.58
CA GLU A 81 3.87 -7.04 8.89
C GLU A 81 4.23 -5.62 9.30
N GLN A 82 5.35 -5.46 9.95
CA GLN A 82 5.92 -4.16 10.29
C GLN A 82 7.30 -4.06 9.65
N VAL A 83 7.34 -3.46 8.46
CA VAL A 83 8.55 -3.34 7.65
C VAL A 83 8.64 -1.92 7.11
N SER A 84 9.84 -1.35 7.12
CA SER A 84 10.10 -0.04 6.56
C SER A 84 11.44 -0.03 5.86
N PHE A 85 11.52 0.57 4.68
CA PHE A 85 12.76 0.71 3.92
C PHE A 85 12.70 1.91 2.97
N ALA A 86 13.88 2.36 2.56
CA ALA A 86 13.98 3.44 1.59
C ALA A 86 13.66 2.94 0.17
N ILE A 87 13.00 3.80 -0.59
CA ILE A 87 12.71 3.59 -2.01
C ILE A 87 13.23 4.80 -2.80
N GLY A 88 13.27 4.70 -4.14
CA GLY A 88 13.58 5.84 -4.99
C GLY A 88 12.47 6.87 -4.98
N GLY A 89 12.82 8.15 -5.20
CA GLY A 89 11.86 9.26 -5.16
C GLY A 89 10.77 9.23 -6.23
N ARG A 90 10.88 8.33 -7.19
CA ARG A 90 9.92 8.14 -8.28
C ARG A 90 9.29 6.76 -8.28
N GLU A 91 9.59 5.95 -7.25
CA GLU A 91 8.94 4.66 -7.07
C GLU A 91 7.58 4.83 -6.41
N SER A 92 6.58 4.08 -6.90
CA SER A 92 5.28 3.96 -6.27
C SER A 92 4.88 2.50 -6.17
N PHE A 93 4.35 2.12 -5.01
CA PHE A 93 3.91 0.76 -4.77
C PHE A 93 2.70 0.41 -5.62
N TRP A 94 2.72 -0.79 -6.22
CA TRP A 94 1.61 -1.28 -7.02
C TRP A 94 0.92 -2.49 -6.42
N PHE A 95 1.66 -3.56 -6.16
CA PHE A 95 1.06 -4.78 -5.62
C PHE A 95 2.09 -5.68 -4.96
N ARG A 96 1.59 -6.64 -4.20
CA ARG A 96 2.36 -7.68 -3.54
C ARG A 96 2.01 -9.05 -4.13
N ARG A 97 3.03 -9.88 -4.30
CA ARG A 97 2.86 -11.28 -4.64
C ARG A 97 3.77 -12.12 -3.75
N GLY A 98 3.18 -12.84 -2.77
CA GLY A 98 3.96 -13.57 -1.78
C GLY A 98 4.81 -12.63 -0.94
N ASN A 99 6.12 -12.83 -0.94
CA ASN A 99 7.09 -12.00 -0.24
C ASN A 99 7.80 -10.99 -1.15
N LYS A 100 7.25 -10.74 -2.33
CA LYS A 100 7.76 -9.76 -3.29
C LYS A 100 6.83 -8.58 -3.40
N LEU A 101 7.41 -7.39 -3.45
CA LEU A 101 6.73 -6.12 -3.64
C LEU A 101 7.13 -5.54 -4.99
N TYR A 102 6.13 -5.04 -5.72
CA TYR A 102 6.31 -4.50 -7.06
C TYR A 102 6.03 -3.01 -7.04
N PHE A 103 7.01 -2.24 -7.52
CA PHE A 103 6.94 -0.79 -7.60
C PHE A 103 7.06 -0.35 -9.05
N ALA A 104 6.31 0.67 -9.42
CA ALA A 104 6.54 1.38 -10.68
C ALA A 104 7.56 2.49 -10.44
N ASP A 105 8.57 2.57 -11.29
CA ASP A 105 9.58 3.61 -11.28
C ASP A 105 9.63 4.25 -12.67
N TRP A 106 9.53 5.56 -12.74
CA TRP A 106 9.70 6.25 -14.01
C TRP A 106 10.94 7.13 -13.96
N ARG A 107 11.63 7.21 -15.07
CA ARG A 107 12.85 7.99 -15.19
C ARG A 107 12.81 8.87 -16.42
N GLU A 108 13.34 10.05 -16.27
CA GLU A 108 13.57 10.96 -17.37
C GLU A 108 15.03 10.80 -17.84
N GLY A 109 15.22 10.51 -19.12
CA GLY A 109 16.52 10.43 -19.73
C GLY A 109 17.11 11.83 -20.00
N PRO A 110 18.41 11.92 -20.31
CA PRO A 110 19.08 13.18 -20.60
C PRO A 110 18.50 13.93 -21.81
N ASP A 111 17.82 13.21 -22.67
CA ASP A 111 17.18 13.74 -23.89
C ASP A 111 15.71 14.10 -23.68
N GLY A 112 15.22 14.04 -22.42
CA GLY A 112 13.81 14.26 -22.09
C GLY A 112 12.90 13.07 -22.38
N SER A 113 13.46 11.91 -22.75
CA SER A 113 12.67 10.69 -22.89
C SER A 113 12.25 10.17 -21.51
N GLU A 114 11.02 9.65 -21.43
CA GLU A 114 10.53 8.97 -20.24
C GLU A 114 10.69 7.46 -20.43
N THR A 115 11.21 6.80 -19.41
CA THR A 115 11.33 5.34 -19.38
C THR A 115 10.69 4.80 -18.09
N ASP A 116 9.90 3.76 -18.25
CA ASP A 116 9.27 3.06 -17.15
C ASP A 116 10.03 1.79 -16.81
N GLU A 117 10.11 1.51 -15.53
CA GLU A 117 10.77 0.32 -14.99
C GLU A 117 9.92 -0.23 -13.84
N VAL A 118 9.89 -1.54 -13.72
CA VAL A 118 9.30 -2.22 -12.57
C VAL A 118 10.42 -2.66 -11.65
N VAL A 119 10.37 -2.21 -10.40
CA VAL A 119 11.33 -2.59 -9.37
C VAL A 119 10.68 -3.65 -8.49
N VAL A 120 11.30 -4.81 -8.39
CA VAL A 120 10.86 -5.90 -7.55
C VAL A 120 11.71 -5.92 -6.29
N ARG A 121 11.07 -5.82 -5.13
CA ARG A 121 11.75 -5.76 -3.83
C ARG A 121 11.33 -6.91 -2.93
N LYS A 122 12.26 -7.34 -2.10
CA LYS A 122 11.99 -8.32 -1.06
C LYS A 122 11.21 -7.65 0.08
N LEU A 123 10.11 -8.30 0.51
CA LEU A 123 9.23 -7.73 1.52
C LEU A 123 9.93 -7.48 2.85
N GLU A 124 10.75 -8.42 3.30
CA GLU A 124 11.35 -8.38 4.64
C GLU A 124 12.42 -7.30 4.79
N THR A 125 13.09 -6.92 3.71
CA THR A 125 14.27 -6.04 3.75
C THR A 125 14.19 -4.84 2.83
N GLY A 126 13.32 -4.89 1.81
CA GLY A 126 13.30 -3.89 0.74
C GLY A 126 14.41 -4.06 -0.29
N GLU A 127 15.24 -5.11 -0.19
CA GLU A 127 16.28 -5.39 -1.15
C GLU A 127 15.71 -5.51 -2.57
N ILE A 128 16.36 -4.88 -3.53
CA ILE A 128 15.98 -4.97 -4.93
C ILE A 128 16.39 -6.35 -5.45
N LEU A 129 15.38 -7.11 -5.86
CA LEU A 129 15.57 -8.45 -6.43
C LEU A 129 15.68 -8.42 -7.94
N ASP A 130 14.98 -7.49 -8.58
CA ASP A 130 14.96 -7.39 -10.04
C ASP A 130 14.54 -5.99 -10.47
N ARG A 131 14.93 -5.64 -11.71
CA ARG A 131 14.48 -4.44 -12.42
C ARG A 131 14.08 -4.86 -13.83
N ILE A 132 12.80 -4.63 -14.14
CA ILE A 132 12.21 -5.08 -15.41
C ILE A 132 11.79 -3.84 -16.18
N PRO A 133 12.35 -3.59 -17.38
CA PRO A 133 11.88 -2.49 -18.22
C PRO A 133 10.41 -2.66 -18.58
N GLY A 134 9.63 -1.62 -18.46
CA GLY A 134 8.23 -1.60 -18.83
C GLY A 134 7.31 -0.98 -17.78
N SER A 135 6.04 -0.90 -18.12
CA SER A 135 4.99 -0.31 -17.29
C SER A 135 4.08 -1.37 -16.72
N LEU A 136 3.62 -1.16 -15.49
CA LEU A 136 2.59 -1.99 -14.88
C LEU A 136 1.21 -1.57 -15.38
N MET A 137 0.38 -2.54 -15.71
CA MET A 137 -1.01 -2.32 -16.11
C MET A 137 -1.92 -3.31 -15.41
N SER A 138 -2.96 -2.79 -14.77
CA SER A 138 -4.01 -3.62 -14.15
C SER A 138 -5.08 -3.95 -15.18
N MET A 139 -5.42 -5.22 -15.29
CA MET A 139 -6.46 -5.72 -16.17
C MET A 139 -7.80 -5.82 -15.44
N PRO A 140 -8.93 -5.77 -16.15
CA PRO A 140 -10.26 -5.83 -15.52
C PRO A 140 -10.51 -7.11 -14.72
N ASP A 141 -9.82 -8.21 -15.04
CA ASP A 141 -9.93 -9.49 -14.34
C ASP A 141 -9.03 -9.59 -13.10
N GLY A 142 -8.36 -8.50 -12.74
CA GLY A 142 -7.45 -8.44 -11.58
C GLY A 142 -6.01 -8.87 -11.88
N GLN A 143 -5.69 -9.27 -13.09
CA GLN A 143 -4.31 -9.53 -13.50
C GLN A 143 -3.50 -8.25 -13.60
N VAL A 144 -2.21 -8.35 -13.33
CA VAL A 144 -1.27 -7.25 -13.53
C VAL A 144 -0.25 -7.68 -14.60
N TRP A 145 -0.12 -6.87 -15.62
CA TRP A 145 0.79 -7.13 -16.74
C TRP A 145 1.94 -6.12 -16.75
N ILE A 146 3.07 -6.56 -17.23
CA ILE A 146 4.21 -5.69 -17.50
C ILE A 146 4.25 -5.49 -19.01
N LEU A 147 4.05 -4.28 -19.46
CA LEU A 147 4.12 -3.89 -20.85
C LEU A 147 5.52 -3.34 -21.13
N GLN A 148 6.22 -4.02 -21.99
CA GLN A 148 7.58 -3.62 -22.41
C GLN A 148 7.54 -2.82 -23.70
#